data_f868d13ad92115c73fae40fa368016ea
#
_entry.id   f868d13ad92115c73fae40fa368016ea
#
_cell.length_a   1.000
_cell.length_b   1.000
_cell.length_c   1.000
_cell.angle_alpha   90.00
_cell.angle_beta   90.00
_cell.angle_gamma   90.00
#
_symmetry.space_group_name_H-M   'P 1'
#
loop_
_entity.id
_entity.type
_entity.pdbx_description
1 polymer ?
#
loop_
_entity_poly.entity_id
_entity_poly.type
_entity_poly.pdbx_seq_one_letter_code
_entity_poly.pdbx_strand_id
1 'polypeptide(L)'
;MGNSYDDDAGAANFVADLRSLLPKFEPSRREAMIATLATGFALATQPVAAETAITTDTEGLTAGEVQIPTADRPIPAYRAMPAQRGPFPIILVVQEIFGVHEYIKDVCRRLAKAGYFAIAAEMFVRQGDVSKLKSIDEIRPIVAKVPDSQVMSDLDAAVAFAAKSGGNIDKLGITGFCWGGRITWLYAAHNPEVKAGVAWYGRLTGDVSDLTPKHPVDIAADLKAPMLGLYGGADQGIPLDTVDAMRAACAKANKTCEIVVFEGAPHAFHADYRPSYRAEPAKDGWARLLSWFRQHGVA
;
A
#
# COMPACT_ATOMS: atom_id res chain seq x y z
N MET A 1 23.70 18.30 -23.33
CA MET A 1 24.01 18.43 -21.89
C MET A 1 22.78 17.95 -21.13
N GLY A 2 22.81 16.72 -20.63
CA GLY A 2 21.65 16.10 -20.01
C GLY A 2 21.47 16.58 -18.59
N ASN A 3 20.24 16.84 -18.21
CA ASN A 3 19.82 17.20 -16.86
C ASN A 3 20.02 16.03 -15.90
N SER A 4 21.02 16.11 -15.04
CA SER A 4 21.29 15.16 -13.96
C SER A 4 20.66 15.55 -12.60
N TYR A 5 19.69 16.48 -12.59
CA TYR A 5 19.11 17.03 -11.35
C TYR A 5 17.79 16.39 -10.92
N ASP A 6 17.06 15.68 -11.81
CA ASP A 6 15.73 15.13 -11.47
C ASP A 6 15.76 13.77 -10.76
N ASP A 7 16.89 13.04 -10.81
CA ASP A 7 17.02 11.72 -10.16
C ASP A 7 17.20 11.81 -8.63
N ASP A 8 17.70 12.94 -8.11
CA ASP A 8 18.04 13.07 -6.68
C ASP A 8 16.80 13.36 -5.80
N ALA A 9 15.80 14.04 -6.29
CA ALA A 9 14.63 14.42 -5.49
C ALA A 9 13.69 13.22 -5.22
N GLY A 10 13.42 12.41 -6.23
CA GLY A 10 12.70 11.14 -6.07
C GLY A 10 13.42 10.18 -5.12
N ALA A 11 14.76 10.18 -5.17
CA ALA A 11 15.61 9.41 -4.30
C ALA A 11 15.55 9.87 -2.83
N ALA A 12 15.48 11.18 -2.57
CA ALA A 12 15.41 11.73 -1.22
C ALA A 12 14.11 11.39 -0.50
N ASN A 13 12.99 11.47 -1.18
CA ASN A 13 11.68 11.11 -0.64
C ASN A 13 11.58 9.62 -0.30
N PHE A 14 12.12 8.78 -1.17
CA PHE A 14 12.18 7.34 -0.95
C PHE A 14 13.12 6.96 0.22
N VAL A 15 14.22 7.69 0.42
CA VAL A 15 15.11 7.52 1.57
C VAL A 15 14.39 7.83 2.90
N ALA A 16 13.50 8.83 2.92
CA ALA A 16 12.74 9.13 4.13
C ALA A 16 11.76 8.00 4.48
N ASP A 17 11.07 7.41 3.50
CA ASP A 17 10.21 6.24 3.71
C ASP A 17 11.01 5.05 4.24
N LEU A 18 12.21 4.82 3.69
CA LEU A 18 13.08 3.73 4.13
C LEU A 18 13.64 3.94 5.53
N ARG A 19 14.02 5.17 5.88
CA ARG A 19 14.49 5.47 7.25
C ARG A 19 13.40 5.23 8.29
N SER A 20 12.13 5.43 7.93
CA SER A 20 11.01 5.13 8.82
C SER A 20 10.80 3.64 9.05
N LEU A 21 11.32 2.79 8.16
CA LEU A 21 11.27 1.33 8.30
C LEU A 21 12.35 0.77 9.23
N LEU A 22 13.34 1.57 9.60
CA LEU A 22 14.44 1.14 10.48
C LEU A 22 14.06 1.41 11.94
N PRO A 23 14.24 0.45 12.86
CA PRO A 23 14.11 0.72 14.29
C PRO A 23 15.15 1.77 14.70
N LYS A 24 14.79 2.67 15.62
CA LYS A 24 15.76 3.54 16.28
C LYS A 24 16.74 2.66 17.08
N PHE A 25 17.92 2.46 16.52
CA PHE A 25 19.02 1.80 17.23
C PHE A 25 19.86 2.91 17.86
N GLU A 26 19.82 3.04 19.17
CA GLU A 26 20.84 3.79 19.93
C GLU A 26 21.92 2.79 20.36
N PRO A 27 22.99 2.58 19.55
CA PRO A 27 24.03 1.63 19.91
C PRO A 27 24.83 2.15 21.07
N SER A 28 25.04 1.33 22.09
CA SER A 28 26.11 1.55 23.04
C SER A 28 27.44 1.62 22.30
N ARG A 29 28.42 2.39 22.80
CA ARG A 29 29.74 2.61 22.14
C ARG A 29 30.46 1.33 21.76
N ARG A 30 30.10 0.18 22.28
CA ARG A 30 30.72 -1.13 22.02
C ARG A 30 30.04 -1.88 20.85
N GLU A 31 28.82 -1.57 20.54
CA GLU A 31 28.04 -2.19 19.43
C GLU A 31 28.19 -1.43 18.12
N ALA A 32 28.63 -0.18 18.16
CA ALA A 32 28.82 0.67 16.99
C ALA A 32 29.92 0.20 16.02
N MET A 33 30.79 -0.73 16.42
CA MET A 33 31.91 -1.20 15.60
C MET A 33 31.65 -2.48 14.78
N ILE A 34 30.51 -3.12 14.92
CA ILE A 34 30.16 -4.39 14.22
C ILE A 34 29.02 -4.27 13.25
N ALA A 35 28.26 -3.17 13.25
CA ALA A 35 26.98 -3.01 12.53
C ALA A 35 27.08 -2.14 11.27
N THR A 36 28.15 -2.21 10.51
CA THR A 36 28.21 -1.56 9.20
C THR A 36 28.10 -2.63 8.11
N LEU A 37 27.04 -2.57 7.29
CA LEU A 37 26.93 -3.11 5.93
C LEU A 37 26.03 -4.33 5.61
N ALA A 38 25.23 -4.88 6.53
CA ALA A 38 24.34 -5.99 6.14
C ALA A 38 22.87 -5.82 6.57
N THR A 39 22.44 -4.65 7.02
CA THR A 39 21.29 -4.57 7.92
C THR A 39 19.96 -4.05 7.36
N GLY A 40 19.89 -3.54 6.14
CA GLY A 40 18.64 -2.96 5.63
C GLY A 40 17.54 -3.98 5.32
N PHE A 41 17.80 -4.90 4.40
CA PHE A 41 16.83 -5.90 3.96
C PHE A 41 16.74 -7.10 4.91
N ALA A 42 17.87 -7.53 5.48
CA ALA A 42 17.88 -8.61 6.46
C ALA A 42 17.05 -8.27 7.71
N LEU A 43 16.92 -6.99 8.08
CA LEU A 43 16.00 -6.54 9.13
C LEU A 43 14.55 -6.40 8.62
N ALA A 44 14.36 -6.09 7.35
CA ALA A 44 13.03 -6.05 6.72
C ALA A 44 12.50 -7.44 6.38
N THR A 45 13.40 -8.42 6.19
CA THR A 45 13.11 -9.82 5.86
C THR A 45 13.65 -10.80 6.90
N GLN A 46 14.19 -10.32 8.02
CA GLN A 46 14.44 -11.24 9.13
C GLN A 46 13.13 -11.97 9.42
N PRO A 47 13.18 -13.30 9.60
CA PRO A 47 12.01 -13.99 10.09
C PRO A 47 11.62 -13.27 11.39
N VAL A 48 10.54 -12.52 11.32
CA VAL A 48 9.77 -12.13 12.50
C VAL A 48 9.66 -13.41 13.29
N ALA A 49 9.83 -13.35 14.60
CA ALA A 49 9.50 -14.49 15.44
C ALA A 49 8.17 -15.00 14.91
N ALA A 50 8.11 -16.29 14.53
CA ALA A 50 6.96 -16.91 13.85
C ALA A 50 5.64 -16.74 14.61
N GLU A 51 5.70 -16.16 15.80
CA GLU A 51 4.63 -15.85 16.74
C GLU A 51 3.80 -14.60 16.38
N THR A 52 4.27 -13.70 15.52
CA THR A 52 3.54 -12.46 15.17
C THR A 52 2.94 -12.46 13.79
N ALA A 53 3.47 -13.23 12.84
CA ALA A 53 2.94 -13.29 11.48
C ALA A 53 1.57 -14.00 11.46
N ILE A 54 0.55 -13.27 11.02
CA ILE A 54 -0.79 -13.82 10.85
C ILE A 54 -0.82 -14.60 9.54
N THR A 55 -1.29 -15.86 9.61
CA THR A 55 -1.47 -16.71 8.43
C THR A 55 -2.93 -17.12 8.30
N THR A 56 -3.54 -16.69 7.21
CA THR A 56 -4.93 -17.04 6.85
C THR A 56 -4.91 -18.20 5.87
N ASP A 57 -5.61 -19.29 6.21
CA ASP A 57 -5.77 -20.44 5.32
C ASP A 57 -6.65 -20.11 4.10
N THR A 58 -6.72 -21.06 3.16
CA THR A 58 -7.54 -20.96 1.95
C THR A 58 -8.83 -21.77 2.01
N GLU A 59 -9.17 -22.34 3.16
CA GLU A 59 -10.41 -23.12 3.31
C GLU A 59 -11.63 -22.24 3.01
N GLY A 60 -12.53 -22.72 2.16
CA GLY A 60 -13.71 -21.96 1.71
C GLY A 60 -13.39 -20.77 0.77
N LEU A 61 -12.15 -20.67 0.28
CA LEU A 61 -11.74 -19.63 -0.66
C LEU A 61 -11.32 -20.21 -2.02
N THR A 62 -11.52 -19.43 -3.06
CA THR A 62 -10.80 -19.54 -4.32
C THR A 62 -9.66 -18.51 -4.28
N ALA A 63 -8.44 -19.00 -4.08
CA ALA A 63 -7.27 -18.15 -3.92
C ALA A 63 -6.08 -18.68 -4.74
N GLY A 64 -5.26 -17.76 -5.29
CA GLY A 64 -4.07 -18.13 -6.05
C GLY A 64 -3.61 -17.04 -7.02
N GLU A 65 -2.50 -17.35 -7.68
CA GLU A 65 -1.89 -16.51 -8.72
C GLU A 65 -2.77 -16.48 -9.97
N VAL A 66 -2.86 -15.31 -10.58
CA VAL A 66 -3.55 -15.08 -11.86
C VAL A 66 -2.73 -14.15 -12.74
N GLN A 67 -3.10 -14.06 -14.02
CA GLN A 67 -2.52 -13.10 -14.97
C GLN A 67 -3.59 -12.10 -15.36
N ILE A 68 -3.34 -10.82 -15.16
CA ILE A 68 -4.22 -9.73 -15.57
C ILE A 68 -3.78 -9.27 -16.95
N PRO A 69 -4.65 -9.36 -17.98
CA PRO A 69 -4.34 -8.77 -19.30
C PRO A 69 -4.25 -7.25 -19.19
N THR A 70 -3.17 -6.67 -19.67
CA THR A 70 -2.99 -5.23 -19.86
C THR A 70 -2.69 -4.93 -21.33
N ALA A 71 -2.56 -3.66 -21.70
CA ALA A 71 -2.40 -3.25 -23.08
C ALA A 71 -1.09 -3.75 -23.71
N ASP A 72 -0.01 -3.89 -22.93
CA ASP A 72 1.33 -4.25 -23.42
C ASP A 72 1.71 -5.71 -23.11
N ARG A 73 1.33 -6.23 -21.93
CA ARG A 73 1.68 -7.59 -21.49
C ARG A 73 0.79 -8.02 -20.31
N PRO A 74 0.54 -9.32 -20.12
CA PRO A 74 -0.09 -9.78 -18.89
C PRO A 74 0.81 -9.48 -17.69
N ILE A 75 0.20 -9.06 -16.58
CA ILE A 75 0.91 -8.85 -15.31
C ILE A 75 0.46 -9.87 -14.27
N PRO A 76 1.39 -10.40 -13.46
CA PRO A 76 1.05 -11.29 -12.36
C PRO A 76 0.18 -10.60 -11.32
N ALA A 77 -0.72 -11.34 -10.71
CA ALA A 77 -1.50 -10.88 -9.57
C ALA A 77 -1.85 -12.06 -8.66
N TYR A 78 -2.16 -11.75 -7.41
CA TYR A 78 -2.78 -12.71 -6.50
C TYR A 78 -4.22 -12.30 -6.24
N ARG A 79 -5.15 -13.24 -6.32
CA ARG A 79 -6.54 -13.03 -5.92
C ARG A 79 -6.95 -13.99 -4.83
N ALA A 80 -7.92 -13.55 -4.02
CA ALA A 80 -8.66 -14.40 -3.11
C ALA A 80 -10.12 -13.94 -3.04
N MET A 81 -11.07 -14.89 -3.06
CA MET A 81 -12.49 -14.63 -2.94
C MET A 81 -13.18 -15.83 -2.29
N PRO A 82 -14.41 -15.70 -1.74
CA PRO A 82 -15.16 -16.86 -1.27
C PRO A 82 -15.35 -17.90 -2.40
N ALA A 83 -15.27 -19.21 -2.07
CA ALA A 83 -15.44 -20.27 -3.05
C ALA A 83 -16.87 -20.43 -3.56
N GLN A 84 -17.84 -19.85 -2.86
CA GLN A 84 -19.25 -19.83 -3.25
C GLN A 84 -19.48 -18.96 -4.50
N ARG A 85 -20.71 -19.00 -5.03
CA ARG A 85 -21.05 -18.18 -6.20
C ARG A 85 -21.23 -16.71 -5.82
N GLY A 86 -20.51 -15.77 -6.54
CA GLY A 86 -20.64 -14.33 -6.43
C GLY A 86 -21.94 -13.75 -7.03
N PRO A 87 -21.95 -12.46 -7.36
CA PRO A 87 -20.80 -11.55 -7.39
C PRO A 87 -20.43 -10.99 -6.01
N PHE A 88 -19.13 -10.76 -5.78
CA PHE A 88 -18.58 -10.24 -4.52
C PHE A 88 -18.13 -8.78 -4.67
N PRO A 89 -18.24 -7.94 -3.63
CA PRO A 89 -17.61 -6.63 -3.62
C PRO A 89 -16.11 -6.74 -3.92
N ILE A 90 -15.57 -5.87 -4.77
CA ILE A 90 -14.16 -5.91 -5.18
C ILE A 90 -13.34 -5.02 -4.25
N ILE A 91 -12.21 -5.55 -3.76
CA ILE A 91 -11.17 -4.76 -3.09
C ILE A 91 -9.87 -4.89 -3.88
N LEU A 92 -9.40 -3.78 -4.43
CA LEU A 92 -8.03 -3.66 -4.88
C LEU A 92 -7.10 -3.55 -3.67
N VAL A 93 -6.09 -4.42 -3.59
CA VAL A 93 -5.06 -4.39 -2.55
C VAL A 93 -3.76 -3.93 -3.19
N VAL A 94 -3.28 -2.75 -2.81
CA VAL A 94 -2.04 -2.20 -3.39
C VAL A 94 -0.87 -2.49 -2.48
N GLN A 95 0.14 -3.14 -3.04
CA GLN A 95 1.34 -3.64 -2.39
C GLN A 95 2.21 -2.54 -1.77
N GLU A 96 3.09 -2.95 -0.88
CA GLU A 96 4.25 -2.17 -0.44
C GLU A 96 5.34 -2.17 -1.53
N ILE A 97 6.52 -1.62 -1.23
CA ILE A 97 7.68 -1.63 -2.16
C ILE A 97 8.26 -3.02 -2.42
N PHE A 98 7.84 -4.04 -1.67
CA PHE A 98 8.35 -5.43 -1.77
C PHE A 98 7.58 -6.31 -2.74
N GLY A 99 6.66 -5.75 -3.53
CA GLY A 99 5.80 -6.53 -4.43
C GLY A 99 4.64 -7.23 -3.72
N VAL A 100 4.00 -8.14 -4.43
CA VAL A 100 2.90 -8.97 -3.90
C VAL A 100 3.49 -10.18 -3.16
N HIS A 101 4.14 -9.92 -2.01
CA HIS A 101 4.72 -10.94 -1.16
C HIS A 101 3.65 -11.57 -0.22
N GLU A 102 4.06 -12.54 0.61
CA GLU A 102 3.12 -13.37 1.39
C GLU A 102 2.18 -12.55 2.29
N TYR A 103 2.66 -11.47 2.91
CA TYR A 103 1.80 -10.59 3.71
C TYR A 103 0.66 -9.97 2.88
N ILE A 104 0.94 -9.47 1.67
CA ILE A 104 -0.10 -8.91 0.78
C ILE A 104 -1.07 -9.99 0.33
N LYS A 105 -0.58 -11.21 0.04
CA LYS A 105 -1.42 -12.37 -0.27
C LYS A 105 -2.31 -12.74 0.91
N ASP A 106 -1.78 -12.70 2.12
CA ASP A 106 -2.54 -12.93 3.34
C ASP A 106 -3.63 -11.88 3.58
N VAL A 107 -3.33 -10.61 3.35
CA VAL A 107 -4.34 -9.53 3.38
C VAL A 107 -5.48 -9.81 2.40
N CYS A 108 -5.17 -10.28 1.18
CA CYS A 108 -6.21 -10.70 0.23
C CYS A 108 -7.07 -11.85 0.78
N ARG A 109 -6.45 -12.85 1.43
CA ARG A 109 -7.19 -13.97 2.05
C ARG A 109 -8.06 -13.49 3.23
N ARG A 110 -7.54 -12.61 4.09
CA ARG A 110 -8.33 -12.00 5.19
C ARG A 110 -9.57 -11.28 4.67
N LEU A 111 -9.42 -10.49 3.60
CA LEU A 111 -10.54 -9.81 2.95
C LEU A 111 -11.52 -10.81 2.31
N ALA A 112 -11.01 -11.88 1.70
CA ALA A 112 -11.86 -12.93 1.14
C ALA A 112 -12.66 -13.69 2.21
N LYS A 113 -12.07 -13.96 3.39
CA LYS A 113 -12.80 -14.51 4.56
C LYS A 113 -13.87 -13.54 5.07
N ALA A 114 -13.70 -12.23 4.83
CA ALA A 114 -14.70 -11.21 5.14
C ALA A 114 -15.75 -11.02 4.03
N GLY A 115 -15.70 -11.80 2.95
CA GLY A 115 -16.73 -11.81 1.90
C GLY A 115 -16.38 -11.00 0.64
N TYR A 116 -15.16 -10.52 0.49
CA TYR A 116 -14.73 -9.71 -0.65
C TYR A 116 -14.03 -10.52 -1.74
N PHE A 117 -14.07 -10.03 -2.97
CA PHE A 117 -13.12 -10.38 -4.02
C PHE A 117 -11.91 -9.46 -3.88
N ALA A 118 -10.83 -9.94 -3.29
CA ALA A 118 -9.60 -9.17 -3.12
C ALA A 118 -8.59 -9.54 -4.20
N ILE A 119 -7.92 -8.52 -4.79
CA ILE A 119 -6.91 -8.72 -5.83
C ILE A 119 -5.76 -7.75 -5.65
N ALA A 120 -4.53 -8.28 -5.72
CA ALA A 120 -3.29 -7.52 -5.67
C ALA A 120 -2.47 -7.80 -6.93
N ALA A 121 -2.24 -6.79 -7.77
CA ALA A 121 -1.44 -6.91 -8.99
C ALA A 121 0.00 -6.47 -8.75
N GLU A 122 0.97 -7.13 -9.44
CA GLU A 122 2.40 -6.80 -9.38
C GLU A 122 2.71 -5.53 -10.16
N MET A 123 2.80 -4.41 -9.47
CA MET A 123 2.93 -3.08 -10.09
C MET A 123 4.31 -2.81 -10.68
N PHE A 124 5.35 -3.55 -10.27
CA PHE A 124 6.75 -3.26 -10.61
C PHE A 124 7.30 -4.15 -11.73
N VAL A 125 6.54 -5.12 -12.20
CA VAL A 125 7.00 -6.20 -13.09
C VAL A 125 7.62 -5.71 -14.41
N ARG A 126 7.28 -4.51 -14.87
CA ARG A 126 7.88 -3.92 -16.08
C ARG A 126 9.25 -3.32 -15.81
N GLN A 127 9.50 -2.85 -14.59
CA GLN A 127 10.75 -2.23 -14.19
C GLN A 127 11.73 -3.25 -13.58
N GLY A 128 11.20 -4.35 -13.03
CA GLY A 128 11.98 -5.43 -12.46
C GLY A 128 11.17 -6.33 -11.52
N ASP A 129 11.76 -7.46 -11.16
CA ASP A 129 11.18 -8.41 -10.22
C ASP A 129 11.77 -8.17 -8.81
N VAL A 130 11.05 -7.41 -8.01
CA VAL A 130 11.51 -7.06 -6.65
C VAL A 130 11.49 -8.25 -5.69
N SER A 131 10.75 -9.34 -6.00
CA SER A 131 10.66 -10.52 -5.14
C SER A 131 11.98 -11.28 -5.01
N LYS A 132 12.92 -11.06 -5.93
CA LYS A 132 14.24 -11.69 -5.96
C LYS A 132 15.35 -10.84 -5.32
N LEU A 133 15.03 -9.60 -4.97
CA LEU A 133 16.01 -8.67 -4.43
C LEU A 133 16.17 -8.84 -2.93
N LYS A 134 17.38 -8.58 -2.44
CA LYS A 134 17.78 -8.85 -1.05
C LYS A 134 17.94 -7.59 -0.20
N SER A 135 17.91 -6.43 -0.82
CA SER A 135 18.09 -5.17 -0.11
C SER A 135 17.16 -4.09 -0.64
N ILE A 136 16.87 -3.11 0.20
CA ILE A 136 16.09 -1.92 -0.17
C ILE A 136 16.84 -1.11 -1.23
N ASP A 137 18.16 -1.08 -1.19
CA ASP A 137 18.99 -0.36 -2.19
C ASP A 137 18.87 -0.96 -3.59
N GLU A 138 18.61 -2.28 -3.71
CA GLU A 138 18.32 -2.93 -4.98
C GLU A 138 16.87 -2.68 -5.45
N ILE A 139 15.92 -2.57 -4.52
CA ILE A 139 14.49 -2.33 -4.82
C ILE A 139 14.25 -0.88 -5.29
N ARG A 140 14.91 0.08 -4.64
CA ARG A 140 14.71 1.51 -4.86
C ARG A 140 14.81 1.95 -6.33
N PRO A 141 15.85 1.56 -7.10
CA PRO A 141 15.94 1.95 -8.51
C PRO A 141 14.83 1.40 -9.40
N ILE A 142 14.18 0.30 -8.99
CA ILE A 142 13.04 -0.28 -9.70
C ILE A 142 11.78 0.54 -9.41
N VAL A 143 11.46 0.74 -8.14
CA VAL A 143 10.25 1.47 -7.70
C VAL A 143 10.28 2.92 -8.20
N ALA A 144 11.43 3.59 -8.17
CA ALA A 144 11.60 4.96 -8.64
C ALA A 144 11.31 5.15 -10.14
N LYS A 145 11.33 4.07 -10.94
CA LYS A 145 11.05 4.11 -12.38
C LYS A 145 9.59 3.81 -12.73
N VAL A 146 8.72 3.58 -11.75
CA VAL A 146 7.31 3.22 -11.98
C VAL A 146 6.46 4.48 -12.12
N PRO A 147 5.91 4.78 -13.32
CA PRO A 147 5.07 5.95 -13.50
C PRO A 147 3.71 5.77 -12.80
N ASP A 148 3.20 6.81 -12.17
CA ASP A 148 1.83 6.80 -11.63
C ASP A 148 0.79 6.44 -12.70
N SER A 149 0.96 6.91 -13.94
CA SER A 149 0.06 6.61 -15.05
C SER A 149 0.00 5.11 -15.40
N GLN A 150 1.15 4.41 -15.32
CA GLN A 150 1.18 2.95 -15.47
C GLN A 150 0.37 2.27 -14.36
N VAL A 151 0.58 2.70 -13.10
CA VAL A 151 -0.12 2.12 -11.94
C VAL A 151 -1.63 2.32 -12.04
N MET A 152 -2.09 3.51 -12.44
CA MET A 152 -3.52 3.77 -12.65
C MET A 152 -4.10 2.82 -13.72
N SER A 153 -3.44 2.67 -14.85
CA SER A 153 -3.86 1.77 -15.94
C SER A 153 -3.87 0.30 -15.51
N ASP A 154 -2.88 -0.15 -14.72
CA ASP A 154 -2.81 -1.52 -14.24
C ASP A 154 -3.92 -1.83 -13.23
N LEU A 155 -4.27 -0.87 -12.38
CA LEU A 155 -5.39 -0.99 -11.46
C LEU A 155 -6.73 -1.00 -12.21
N ASP A 156 -6.90 -0.20 -13.27
CA ASP A 156 -8.09 -0.28 -14.13
C ASP A 156 -8.23 -1.66 -14.79
N ALA A 157 -7.10 -2.24 -15.25
CA ALA A 157 -7.08 -3.60 -15.78
C ALA A 157 -7.43 -4.66 -14.72
N ALA A 158 -6.97 -4.46 -13.47
CA ALA A 158 -7.33 -5.33 -12.33
C ALA A 158 -8.82 -5.27 -12.01
N VAL A 159 -9.45 -4.09 -12.05
CA VAL A 159 -10.90 -3.93 -11.90
C VAL A 159 -11.64 -4.68 -13.02
N ALA A 160 -11.24 -4.48 -14.27
CA ALA A 160 -11.86 -5.15 -15.40
C ALA A 160 -11.73 -6.67 -15.36
N PHE A 161 -10.59 -7.17 -14.87
CA PHE A 161 -10.36 -8.59 -14.64
C PHE A 161 -11.27 -9.13 -13.51
N ALA A 162 -11.32 -8.43 -12.37
CA ALA A 162 -12.14 -8.84 -11.23
C ALA A 162 -13.63 -8.88 -11.59
N ALA A 163 -14.14 -7.88 -12.31
CA ALA A 163 -15.54 -7.83 -12.76
C ALA A 163 -15.92 -9.04 -13.64
N LYS A 164 -15.01 -9.48 -14.52
CA LYS A 164 -15.21 -10.67 -15.36
C LYS A 164 -15.04 -11.99 -14.61
N SER A 165 -14.46 -11.94 -13.41
CA SER A 165 -14.09 -13.13 -12.62
C SER A 165 -14.98 -13.34 -11.38
N GLY A 166 -16.12 -12.68 -11.29
CA GLY A 166 -17.07 -12.82 -10.18
C GLY A 166 -17.09 -11.66 -9.18
N GLY A 167 -16.43 -10.56 -9.51
CA GLY A 167 -16.52 -9.31 -8.75
C GLY A 167 -17.69 -8.43 -9.15
N ASN A 168 -18.18 -7.63 -8.21
CA ASN A 168 -19.22 -6.61 -8.42
C ASN A 168 -18.58 -5.22 -8.49
N ILE A 169 -18.53 -4.62 -9.68
CA ILE A 169 -17.94 -3.30 -9.89
C ILE A 169 -18.71 -2.18 -9.19
N ASP A 170 -19.99 -2.32 -8.97
CA ASP A 170 -20.81 -1.32 -8.26
C ASP A 170 -20.44 -1.22 -6.77
N LYS A 171 -19.63 -2.17 -6.28
CA LYS A 171 -19.11 -2.28 -4.93
C LYS A 171 -17.58 -2.33 -4.92
N LEU A 172 -16.94 -1.39 -5.61
CA LEU A 172 -15.49 -1.30 -5.73
C LEU A 172 -14.89 -0.50 -4.58
N GLY A 173 -13.98 -1.11 -3.82
CA GLY A 173 -13.12 -0.48 -2.84
C GLY A 173 -11.64 -0.63 -3.17
N ILE A 174 -10.80 0.16 -2.51
CA ILE A 174 -9.35 0.06 -2.62
C ILE A 174 -8.69 0.23 -1.26
N THR A 175 -7.66 -0.56 -1.00
CA THR A 175 -6.76 -0.38 0.14
C THR A 175 -5.32 -0.60 -0.28
N GLY A 176 -4.38 0.02 0.42
CA GLY A 176 -2.97 -0.13 0.12
C GLY A 176 -2.07 0.33 1.26
N PHE A 177 -0.85 -0.17 1.26
CA PHE A 177 0.08 -0.08 2.38
C PHE A 177 1.37 0.61 1.94
N CYS A 178 1.90 1.55 2.74
CA CYS A 178 3.15 2.25 2.45
C CYS A 178 3.08 2.95 1.08
N TRP A 179 3.91 2.57 0.11
CA TRP A 179 3.80 3.05 -1.27
C TRP A 179 2.38 2.87 -1.83
N GLY A 180 1.78 1.72 -1.60
CA GLY A 180 0.40 1.45 -1.99
C GLY A 180 -0.63 2.31 -1.27
N GLY A 181 -0.34 2.79 -0.07
CA GLY A 181 -1.18 3.76 0.63
C GLY A 181 -1.25 5.10 -0.10
N ARG A 182 -0.14 5.58 -0.67
CA ARG A 182 -0.12 6.75 -1.57
C ARG A 182 -0.97 6.48 -2.83
N ILE A 183 -0.77 5.35 -3.46
CA ILE A 183 -1.51 4.95 -4.67
C ILE A 183 -3.03 4.89 -4.39
N THR A 184 -3.44 4.44 -3.22
CA THR A 184 -4.86 4.38 -2.83
C THR A 184 -5.54 5.76 -2.91
N TRP A 185 -4.88 6.82 -2.45
CA TRP A 185 -5.36 8.18 -2.60
C TRP A 185 -5.46 8.61 -4.07
N LEU A 186 -4.40 8.35 -4.84
CA LEU A 186 -4.35 8.73 -6.25
C LEU A 186 -5.43 8.01 -7.08
N TYR A 187 -5.63 6.71 -6.82
CA TYR A 187 -6.61 5.92 -7.54
C TYR A 187 -8.06 6.33 -7.21
N ALA A 188 -8.33 6.72 -5.97
CA ALA A 188 -9.63 7.27 -5.57
C ALA A 188 -9.97 8.62 -6.26
N ALA A 189 -8.96 9.36 -6.72
CA ALA A 189 -9.14 10.53 -7.57
C ALA A 189 -9.21 10.17 -9.06
N HIS A 190 -8.60 9.05 -9.46
CA HIS A 190 -8.57 8.59 -10.85
C HIS A 190 -9.88 7.91 -11.26
N ASN A 191 -10.31 6.87 -10.55
CA ASN A 191 -11.42 6.01 -10.97
C ASN A 191 -12.74 6.39 -10.27
N PRO A 192 -13.78 6.83 -11.01
CA PRO A 192 -15.07 7.23 -10.44
C PRO A 192 -15.89 6.06 -9.89
N GLU A 193 -15.57 4.82 -10.24
CA GLU A 193 -16.29 3.64 -9.75
C GLU A 193 -15.91 3.27 -8.31
N VAL A 194 -14.80 3.77 -7.79
CA VAL A 194 -14.39 3.56 -6.40
C VAL A 194 -15.43 4.17 -5.46
N LYS A 195 -15.96 3.36 -4.55
CA LYS A 195 -16.94 3.78 -3.54
C LYS A 195 -16.30 4.17 -2.22
N ALA A 196 -15.15 3.58 -1.88
CA ALA A 196 -14.37 3.91 -0.68
C ALA A 196 -12.91 3.50 -0.83
N GLY A 197 -12.01 4.26 -0.20
CA GLY A 197 -10.59 3.91 -0.09
C GLY A 197 -10.09 3.93 1.35
N VAL A 198 -9.15 3.03 1.67
CA VAL A 198 -8.46 2.98 2.96
C VAL A 198 -6.96 2.95 2.74
N ALA A 199 -6.28 4.03 3.10
CA ALA A 199 -4.85 4.21 2.89
C ALA A 199 -4.07 4.02 4.19
N TRP A 200 -3.13 3.07 4.24
CA TRP A 200 -2.30 2.79 5.39
C TRP A 200 -0.92 3.41 5.21
N TYR A 201 -0.56 4.30 6.12
CA TYR A 201 0.76 4.95 6.19
C TYR A 201 1.37 5.28 4.81
N GLY A 202 0.54 5.81 3.91
CA GLY A 202 0.97 6.26 2.59
C GLY A 202 1.46 7.69 2.62
N ARG A 203 2.55 7.98 1.90
CA ARG A 203 3.08 9.34 1.77
C ARG A 203 2.02 10.29 1.20
N LEU A 204 1.91 11.48 1.79
CA LEU A 204 0.90 12.49 1.45
C LEU A 204 1.43 13.66 0.66
N THR A 205 2.70 14.00 0.85
CA THR A 205 3.42 15.09 0.19
C THR A 205 4.77 14.59 -0.32
N GLY A 206 5.41 15.31 -1.24
CA GLY A 206 6.74 14.97 -1.74
C GLY A 206 7.15 15.83 -2.91
N ASP A 207 8.34 15.59 -3.44
CA ASP A 207 8.81 16.22 -4.66
C ASP A 207 8.10 15.60 -5.86
N VAL A 208 7.81 16.40 -6.86
CA VAL A 208 7.14 15.98 -8.09
C VAL A 208 8.17 15.68 -9.19
N SER A 209 7.83 14.74 -10.06
CA SER A 209 8.60 14.42 -11.27
C SER A 209 7.64 14.06 -12.39
N ASP A 210 8.15 13.85 -13.60
CA ASP A 210 7.33 13.39 -14.73
C ASP A 210 6.67 12.04 -14.47
N LEU A 211 7.31 11.18 -13.65
CA LEU A 211 6.77 9.87 -13.28
C LEU A 211 5.75 9.95 -12.12
N THR A 212 5.93 10.92 -11.24
CA THR A 212 5.10 11.15 -10.05
C THR A 212 4.67 12.61 -9.96
N PRO A 213 3.78 13.06 -10.85
CA PRO A 213 3.49 14.49 -11.05
C PRO A 213 2.65 15.11 -9.93
N LYS A 214 2.01 14.30 -9.09
CA LYS A 214 1.14 14.75 -7.99
C LYS A 214 1.25 13.83 -6.77
N HIS A 215 1.05 14.41 -5.60
CA HIS A 215 0.90 13.68 -4.35
C HIS A 215 -0.55 13.77 -3.83
N PRO A 216 -0.95 12.96 -2.83
CA PRO A 216 -2.32 12.96 -2.31
C PRO A 216 -2.85 14.34 -1.93
N VAL A 217 -2.05 15.20 -1.34
CA VAL A 217 -2.45 16.58 -0.96
C VAL A 217 -2.83 17.43 -2.19
N ASP A 218 -2.18 17.18 -3.34
CA ASP A 218 -2.39 17.95 -4.58
C ASP A 218 -3.69 17.56 -5.28
N ILE A 219 -4.19 16.34 -5.04
CA ILE A 219 -5.38 15.78 -5.69
C ILE A 219 -6.60 15.71 -4.75
N ALA A 220 -6.52 16.30 -3.56
CA ALA A 220 -7.62 16.24 -2.60
C ALA A 220 -8.95 16.75 -3.18
N ALA A 221 -8.92 17.78 -4.04
CA ALA A 221 -10.09 18.30 -4.72
C ALA A 221 -10.66 17.35 -5.80
N ASP A 222 -9.84 16.47 -6.33
CA ASP A 222 -10.19 15.52 -7.40
C ASP A 222 -10.76 14.21 -6.85
N LEU A 223 -10.71 13.97 -5.54
CA LEU A 223 -11.22 12.75 -4.92
C LEU A 223 -12.68 12.50 -5.30
N LYS A 224 -12.97 11.27 -5.74
CA LYS A 224 -14.29 10.83 -6.18
C LYS A 224 -14.97 9.91 -5.16
N ALA A 225 -14.20 9.43 -4.17
CA ALA A 225 -14.67 8.52 -3.14
C ALA A 225 -14.30 9.01 -1.72
N PRO A 226 -15.09 8.64 -0.70
CA PRO A 226 -14.70 8.78 0.71
C PRO A 226 -13.41 8.05 1.02
N MET A 227 -12.52 8.68 1.82
CA MET A 227 -11.21 8.16 2.14
C MET A 227 -10.98 8.06 3.65
N LEU A 228 -10.46 6.90 4.07
CA LEU A 228 -9.92 6.70 5.42
C LEU A 228 -8.40 6.60 5.33
N GLY A 229 -7.71 7.49 6.03
CA GLY A 229 -6.25 7.45 6.20
C GLY A 229 -5.88 6.90 7.58
N LEU A 230 -4.99 5.93 7.65
CA LEU A 230 -4.52 5.30 8.89
C LEU A 230 -3.00 5.50 9.02
N TYR A 231 -2.58 6.32 9.97
CA TYR A 231 -1.20 6.80 10.11
C TYR A 231 -0.62 6.51 11.48
N GLY A 232 0.68 6.35 11.55
CA GLY A 232 1.40 6.19 12.80
C GLY A 232 1.89 7.53 13.35
N GLY A 233 1.65 7.80 14.64
CA GLY A 233 2.11 9.03 15.31
C GLY A 233 3.63 9.10 15.52
N ALA A 234 4.33 7.95 15.46
CA ALA A 234 5.79 7.86 15.53
C ALA A 234 6.45 7.56 14.18
N ASP A 235 5.70 7.68 13.07
CA ASP A 235 6.21 7.49 11.73
C ASP A 235 7.10 8.68 11.32
N GLN A 236 8.42 8.44 11.21
CA GLN A 236 9.38 9.47 10.84
C GLN A 236 9.40 9.77 9.34
N GLY A 237 8.89 8.87 8.50
CA GLY A 237 8.79 9.06 7.05
C GLY A 237 7.55 9.82 6.62
N ILE A 238 6.55 9.94 7.52
CA ILE A 238 5.30 10.68 7.28
C ILE A 238 5.05 11.61 8.47
N PRO A 239 5.69 12.78 8.49
CA PRO A 239 5.53 13.77 9.56
C PRO A 239 4.07 14.20 9.73
N LEU A 240 3.64 14.45 10.97
CA LEU A 240 2.25 14.78 11.28
C LEU A 240 1.75 16.08 10.64
N ASP A 241 2.63 17.02 10.33
CA ASP A 241 2.29 18.21 9.57
C ASP A 241 1.80 17.90 8.15
N THR A 242 2.31 16.83 7.52
CA THR A 242 1.82 16.35 6.22
C THR A 242 0.43 15.72 6.33
N VAL A 243 0.16 15.05 7.45
CA VAL A 243 -1.16 14.51 7.78
C VAL A 243 -2.18 15.65 7.98
N ASP A 244 -1.78 16.69 8.69
CA ASP A 244 -2.61 17.89 8.91
C ASP A 244 -2.83 18.67 7.62
N ALA A 245 -1.81 18.75 6.74
CA ALA A 245 -1.96 19.33 5.40
C ALA A 245 -3.02 18.57 4.57
N MET A 246 -3.03 17.23 4.63
CA MET A 246 -4.05 16.44 3.93
C MET A 246 -5.44 16.64 4.50
N ARG A 247 -5.59 16.70 5.84
CA ARG A 247 -6.87 17.04 6.49
C ARG A 247 -7.39 18.40 6.01
N ALA A 248 -6.52 19.40 6.00
CA ALA A 248 -6.85 20.75 5.54
C ALA A 248 -7.23 20.78 4.05
N ALA A 249 -6.51 20.04 3.20
CA ALA A 249 -6.80 19.95 1.77
C ALA A 249 -8.18 19.31 1.51
N CYS A 250 -8.49 18.19 2.19
CA CYS A 250 -9.80 17.55 2.12
C CYS A 250 -10.93 18.47 2.61
N ALA A 251 -10.74 19.14 3.75
CA ALA A 251 -11.73 20.08 4.30
C ALA A 251 -11.98 21.25 3.36
N LYS A 252 -10.91 21.85 2.81
CA LYS A 252 -11.00 22.93 1.82
C LYS A 252 -11.76 22.52 0.56
N ALA A 253 -11.58 21.27 0.14
CA ALA A 253 -12.24 20.71 -1.04
C ALA A 253 -13.65 20.16 -0.74
N ASN A 254 -14.11 20.22 0.50
CA ASN A 254 -15.38 19.62 0.97
C ASN A 254 -15.50 18.12 0.61
N LYS A 255 -14.41 17.37 0.82
CA LYS A 255 -14.35 15.91 0.57
C LYS A 255 -14.47 15.14 1.87
N THR A 256 -15.08 13.96 1.81
CA THR A 256 -15.23 13.05 2.94
C THR A 256 -13.90 12.31 3.15
N CYS A 257 -13.11 12.79 4.09
CA CYS A 257 -11.85 12.17 4.50
C CYS A 257 -11.82 12.05 6.03
N GLU A 258 -11.66 10.84 6.52
CA GLU A 258 -11.32 10.58 7.91
C GLU A 258 -9.84 10.19 7.99
N ILE A 259 -9.09 10.80 8.91
CA ILE A 259 -7.68 10.46 9.11
C ILE A 259 -7.45 10.18 10.59
N VAL A 260 -7.08 8.94 10.88
CA VAL A 260 -6.77 8.44 12.22
C VAL A 260 -5.26 8.35 12.39
N VAL A 261 -4.76 8.90 13.48
CA VAL A 261 -3.35 8.77 13.89
C VAL A 261 -3.28 7.90 15.13
N PHE A 262 -2.53 6.80 15.04
CA PHE A 262 -2.26 5.90 16.15
C PHE A 262 -1.02 6.39 16.89
N GLU A 263 -1.21 6.94 18.09
CA GLU A 263 -0.13 7.46 18.90
C GLU A 263 0.94 6.39 19.18
N GLY A 264 2.21 6.75 19.01
CA GLY A 264 3.34 5.83 19.24
C GLY A 264 3.50 4.70 18.21
N ALA A 265 2.57 4.54 17.26
CA ALA A 265 2.73 3.57 16.20
C ALA A 265 3.75 4.05 15.16
N PRO A 266 4.74 3.22 14.76
CA PRO A 266 5.70 3.56 13.72
C PRO A 266 5.12 3.33 12.32
N HIS A 267 5.92 3.61 11.28
CA HIS A 267 5.61 3.18 9.92
C HIS A 267 5.39 1.66 9.83
N ALA A 268 4.51 1.22 8.94
CA ALA A 268 4.19 -0.20 8.72
C ALA A 268 3.68 -0.93 9.98
N PHE A 269 2.96 -0.26 10.87
CA PHE A 269 2.46 -0.85 12.11
C PHE A 269 1.45 -1.99 11.91
N HIS A 270 0.87 -2.14 10.71
CA HIS A 270 -0.01 -3.25 10.36
C HIS A 270 0.74 -4.46 9.79
N ALA A 271 1.98 -4.28 9.35
CA ALA A 271 2.77 -5.33 8.71
C ALA A 271 3.29 -6.33 9.75
N ASP A 272 2.54 -7.39 10.01
CA ASP A 272 2.76 -8.37 11.07
C ASP A 272 4.05 -9.20 10.92
N TYR A 273 4.68 -9.16 9.75
CA TYR A 273 5.97 -9.77 9.48
C TYR A 273 7.17 -8.87 9.86
N ARG A 274 6.93 -7.68 10.42
CA ARG A 274 7.96 -6.67 10.72
C ARG A 274 8.08 -6.34 12.20
N PRO A 275 9.28 -5.94 12.68
CA PRO A 275 9.46 -5.44 14.05
C PRO A 275 8.64 -4.18 14.37
N SER A 276 8.22 -3.44 13.33
CA SER A 276 7.34 -2.26 13.45
C SER A 276 5.88 -2.62 13.76
N TYR A 277 5.48 -3.88 13.67
CA TYR A 277 4.11 -4.33 13.95
C TYR A 277 3.64 -3.89 15.35
N ARG A 278 2.41 -3.40 15.40
CA ARG A 278 1.73 -3.04 16.64
C ARG A 278 0.33 -3.63 16.61
N ALA A 279 0.12 -4.68 17.43
CA ALA A 279 -1.09 -5.50 17.38
C ALA A 279 -2.38 -4.69 17.58
N GLU A 280 -2.44 -3.83 18.59
CA GLU A 280 -3.65 -3.04 18.87
C GLU A 280 -3.95 -1.99 17.78
N PRO A 281 -3.00 -1.14 17.32
CA PRO A 281 -3.22 -0.28 16.18
C PRO A 281 -3.61 -1.03 14.89
N ALA A 282 -2.99 -2.19 14.63
CA ALA A 282 -3.28 -3.00 13.45
C ALA A 282 -4.71 -3.56 13.49
N LYS A 283 -5.14 -4.08 14.65
CA LYS A 283 -6.48 -4.62 14.86
C LYS A 283 -7.56 -3.53 14.79
N ASP A 284 -7.34 -2.37 15.43
CA ASP A 284 -8.27 -1.24 15.36
C ASP A 284 -8.38 -0.71 13.93
N GLY A 285 -7.24 -0.50 13.25
CA GLY A 285 -7.22 -0.07 11.86
C GLY A 285 -7.94 -1.05 10.92
N TRP A 286 -7.78 -2.36 11.13
CA TRP A 286 -8.52 -3.38 10.36
C TRP A 286 -10.02 -3.32 10.59
N ALA A 287 -10.45 -3.16 11.84
CA ALA A 287 -11.87 -3.01 12.18
C ALA A 287 -12.47 -1.76 11.52
N ARG A 288 -11.72 -0.64 11.52
CA ARG A 288 -12.10 0.61 10.85
C ARG A 288 -12.19 0.42 9.33
N LEU A 289 -11.23 -0.26 8.70
CA LEU A 289 -11.26 -0.59 7.27
C LEU A 289 -12.56 -1.32 6.91
N LEU A 290 -12.89 -2.40 7.61
CA LEU A 290 -14.11 -3.15 7.34
C LEU A 290 -15.38 -2.32 7.59
N SER A 291 -15.39 -1.49 8.63
CA SER A 291 -16.50 -0.58 8.93
C SER A 291 -16.67 0.48 7.84
N TRP A 292 -15.54 1.08 7.39
CA TRP A 292 -15.53 2.10 6.34
C TRP A 292 -16.10 1.58 5.02
N PHE A 293 -15.67 0.39 4.62
CA PHE A 293 -16.18 -0.24 3.41
C PHE A 293 -17.70 -0.51 3.49
N ARG A 294 -18.19 -1.05 4.62
CA ARG A 294 -19.63 -1.24 4.83
C ARG A 294 -20.40 0.07 4.79
N GLN A 295 -19.91 1.09 5.47
CA GLN A 295 -20.55 2.41 5.58
C GLN A 295 -20.67 3.11 4.23
N HIS A 296 -19.75 2.86 3.31
CA HIS A 296 -19.69 3.52 2.01
C HIS A 296 -20.04 2.59 0.83
N GLY A 297 -20.79 1.53 1.07
CA GLY A 297 -21.42 0.73 0.02
C GLY A 297 -20.50 -0.26 -0.69
N VAL A 298 -19.37 -0.65 -0.07
CA VAL A 298 -18.45 -1.68 -0.60
C VAL A 298 -18.78 -3.08 -0.03
N ALA A 299 -19.79 -3.24 0.80
CA ALA A 299 -20.17 -4.52 1.39
C ALA A 299 -21.61 -4.92 1.01
#